data_492cdd7c8bd089026f8dea8791e4aef7
#
_entry.id   492cdd7c8bd089026f8dea8791e4aef7
#
_cell.length_a   1.000
_cell.length_b   1.000
_cell.length_c   1.000
_cell.angle_alpha   90.00
_cell.angle_beta   90.00
_cell.angle_gamma   90.00
#
_symmetry.space_group_name_H-M   'P 1'
#
loop_
_entity.id
_entity.type
_entity.pdbx_description
1 polymer ?
#
loop_
_entity_poly.entity_id
_entity_poly.type
_entity_poly.pdbx_seq_one_letter_code
_entity_poly.pdbx_strand_id
1 'polypeptide(L)'
;MKKILLALNILGIGLLSAHAQQLPQYSQYILNKYVINPASAGSENYFTGQTNYRSQWEGIKDAPRTYILSANGPISNQNMGIGGYMFTDITGPTRRSGFSLSYAYHIKLSQTLKLSLSVNAGILQYGVDGSEITFDRPDNVGSAFIENNLLPDAGFSFYLYHKKFFFGGSAPQLIRNEIKFDNSIGVQQGTLENHFFLMGGYQAEIGEDFTLEPSFLLKYINPVPLQYEATLRGLYKENYWLGVSYRQDAALSLLIGITLQETLSLGYSYDFIQSDIANYSTGSNEIMLSIRFNKGKERKVKPEK
;
A
#
# COMPACT_ATOMS: atom_id res chain seq x y z
N MET A 1 -14.79 -49.20 -7.60
CA MET A 1 -14.18 -48.35 -6.57
C MET A 1 -13.13 -47.40 -7.10
N LYS A 2 -12.10 -47.82 -7.89
CA LYS A 2 -11.06 -46.90 -8.45
C LYS A 2 -11.61 -45.77 -9.35
N LYS A 3 -12.67 -46.01 -10.13
CA LYS A 3 -13.30 -44.98 -10.99
C LYS A 3 -14.11 -43.94 -10.19
N ILE A 4 -14.64 -44.27 -9.03
CA ILE A 4 -15.37 -43.35 -8.12
C ILE A 4 -14.37 -42.47 -7.36
N LEU A 5 -13.22 -43.03 -6.96
CA LEU A 5 -12.13 -42.26 -6.35
C LEU A 5 -11.51 -41.24 -7.32
N LEU A 6 -11.40 -41.62 -8.62
CA LEU A 6 -10.90 -40.71 -9.66
C LEU A 6 -11.90 -39.57 -9.94
N ALA A 7 -13.20 -39.85 -9.94
CA ALA A 7 -14.25 -38.85 -10.11
C ALA A 7 -14.34 -37.90 -8.92
N LEU A 8 -14.13 -38.36 -7.68
CA LEU A 8 -14.07 -37.53 -6.48
C LEU A 8 -12.84 -36.60 -6.44
N ASN A 9 -11.69 -37.05 -6.98
CA ASN A 9 -10.52 -36.19 -7.12
C ASN A 9 -10.69 -35.11 -8.20
N ILE A 10 -11.37 -35.40 -9.30
CA ILE A 10 -11.66 -34.41 -10.36
C ILE A 10 -12.69 -33.37 -9.88
N LEU A 11 -13.66 -33.77 -9.04
CA LEU A 11 -14.63 -32.84 -8.45
C LEU A 11 -14.04 -31.90 -7.39
N GLY A 12 -12.95 -32.30 -6.71
CA GLY A 12 -12.24 -31.50 -5.73
C GLY A 12 -11.35 -30.39 -6.31
N ILE A 13 -10.98 -30.47 -7.60
CA ILE A 13 -10.09 -29.49 -8.26
C ILE A 13 -10.88 -28.29 -8.82
N GLY A 14 -12.20 -28.40 -8.92
CA GLY A 14 -13.07 -27.38 -9.55
C GLY A 14 -13.45 -26.17 -8.70
N LEU A 15 -12.95 -26.02 -7.47
CA LEU A 15 -13.39 -24.97 -6.54
C LEU A 15 -12.30 -23.96 -6.14
N LEU A 16 -11.23 -23.84 -6.92
CA LEU A 16 -10.27 -22.75 -6.72
C LEU A 16 -10.85 -21.49 -7.37
N SER A 17 -11.72 -20.79 -6.66
CA SER A 17 -12.09 -19.42 -7.03
C SER A 17 -10.86 -18.54 -6.89
N ALA A 18 -10.20 -18.21 -7.99
CA ALA A 18 -9.11 -17.25 -8.02
C ALA A 18 -9.68 -15.84 -7.84
N HIS A 19 -9.84 -15.39 -6.60
CA HIS A 19 -10.14 -14.00 -6.29
C HIS A 19 -8.85 -13.18 -6.29
N ALA A 20 -8.54 -12.51 -7.41
CA ALA A 20 -7.26 -11.85 -7.66
C ALA A 20 -7.31 -10.33 -7.49
N GLN A 21 -8.21 -9.77 -6.69
CA GLN A 21 -8.29 -8.32 -6.50
C GLN A 21 -7.51 -7.91 -5.25
N GLN A 22 -6.31 -7.39 -5.44
CA GLN A 22 -5.49 -6.86 -4.34
C GLN A 22 -5.26 -5.35 -4.53
N LEU A 23 -5.22 -4.59 -3.42
CA LEU A 23 -4.67 -3.24 -3.44
C LEU A 23 -3.20 -3.28 -3.88
N PRO A 24 -2.70 -2.22 -4.55
CA PRO A 24 -1.30 -2.14 -4.93
C PRO A 24 -0.36 -2.43 -3.76
N GLN A 25 0.72 -3.14 -4.03
CA GLN A 25 1.68 -3.57 -3.04
C GLN A 25 2.92 -2.66 -3.08
N TYR A 26 3.46 -2.27 -1.91
CA TYR A 26 4.61 -1.38 -1.79
C TYR A 26 5.67 -2.02 -0.93
N SER A 27 6.93 -1.97 -1.36
CA SER A 27 8.06 -2.43 -0.55
C SER A 27 8.59 -1.33 0.38
N GLN A 28 8.32 -0.07 0.05
CA GLN A 28 8.73 1.09 0.84
C GLN A 28 7.62 1.64 1.75
N TYR A 29 6.71 0.78 2.27
CA TYR A 29 5.59 1.17 3.11
C TYR A 29 6.00 1.96 4.36
N ILE A 30 7.18 1.65 4.92
CA ILE A 30 7.69 2.33 6.11
C ILE A 30 8.04 3.81 5.85
N LEU A 31 8.33 4.17 4.59
CA LEU A 31 8.64 5.53 4.17
C LEU A 31 7.37 6.31 3.78
N ASN A 32 6.32 5.62 3.33
CA ASN A 32 5.02 6.21 3.00
C ASN A 32 3.90 5.56 3.81
N LYS A 33 3.97 5.70 5.13
CA LYS A 33 3.01 5.13 6.09
C LYS A 33 1.58 5.62 5.82
N TYR A 34 1.44 6.85 5.30
CA TYR A 34 0.15 7.50 5.07
C TYR A 34 -0.75 6.73 4.08
N VAL A 35 -0.21 6.21 3.02
CA VAL A 35 -0.99 5.45 2.01
C VAL A 35 -1.55 4.14 2.60
N ILE A 36 -0.81 3.52 3.54
CA ILE A 36 -1.26 2.31 4.24
C ILE A 36 -2.21 2.66 5.39
N ASN A 37 -1.91 3.73 6.14
CA ASN A 37 -2.66 4.13 7.32
C ASN A 37 -2.91 5.64 7.33
N PRO A 38 -4.06 6.11 6.82
CA PRO A 38 -4.41 7.52 6.78
C PRO A 38 -4.44 8.23 8.14
N ALA A 39 -4.56 7.51 9.26
CA ALA A 39 -4.46 8.11 10.59
C ALA A 39 -3.05 8.59 10.95
N SER A 40 -2.03 8.26 10.15
CA SER A 40 -0.69 8.84 10.30
C SER A 40 -0.58 10.28 9.77
N ALA A 41 -1.60 10.78 9.04
CA ALA A 41 -1.61 12.17 8.55
C ALA A 41 -1.49 13.15 9.71
N GLY A 42 -0.52 14.07 9.63
CA GLY A 42 -0.29 15.08 10.65
C GLY A 42 0.37 14.58 11.96
N SER A 43 0.85 13.33 11.99
CA SER A 43 1.66 12.83 13.12
C SER A 43 3.02 13.55 13.22
N GLU A 44 3.56 13.99 12.10
CA GLU A 44 4.76 14.80 12.01
C GLU A 44 4.45 16.30 12.03
N ASN A 45 5.45 17.13 12.30
CA ASN A 45 5.31 18.61 12.39
C ASN A 45 5.52 19.33 11.04
N TYR A 46 5.46 18.61 9.94
CA TYR A 46 5.65 19.12 8.58
C TYR A 46 4.65 18.47 7.61
N PHE A 47 4.47 19.11 6.47
CA PHE A 47 3.78 18.48 5.34
C PHE A 47 4.76 17.60 4.57
N THR A 48 4.27 16.49 4.07
CA THR A 48 5.01 15.59 3.20
C THR A 48 4.27 15.41 1.89
N GLY A 49 4.95 15.62 0.77
CA GLY A 49 4.51 15.20 -0.55
C GLY A 49 5.37 14.02 -0.98
N GLN A 50 4.77 12.94 -1.49
CA GLN A 50 5.49 11.73 -1.88
C GLN A 50 4.96 11.17 -3.18
N THR A 51 5.88 10.63 -4.00
CA THR A 51 5.51 9.82 -5.16
C THR A 51 6.27 8.52 -5.13
N ASN A 52 5.56 7.44 -5.49
CA ASN A 52 6.15 6.11 -5.64
C ASN A 52 5.84 5.60 -7.06
N TYR A 53 6.84 5.02 -7.69
CA TYR A 53 6.70 4.23 -8.91
C TYR A 53 7.21 2.82 -8.63
N ARG A 54 6.38 1.83 -8.91
CA ARG A 54 6.72 0.42 -8.76
C ARG A 54 6.49 -0.32 -10.07
N SER A 55 7.49 -1.05 -10.52
CA SER A 55 7.43 -2.01 -11.63
C SER A 55 7.64 -3.40 -11.04
N GLN A 56 6.61 -4.25 -11.10
CA GLN A 56 6.67 -5.60 -10.58
C GLN A 56 7.05 -6.58 -11.70
N TRP A 57 7.72 -7.66 -11.30
CA TRP A 57 7.99 -8.83 -12.14
C TRP A 57 8.62 -8.47 -13.49
N GLU A 58 9.76 -7.79 -13.44
CA GLU A 58 10.51 -7.41 -14.63
C GLU A 58 10.81 -8.62 -15.52
N GLY A 59 10.59 -8.47 -16.83
CA GLY A 59 10.71 -9.52 -17.82
C GLY A 59 9.37 -10.19 -18.19
N ILE A 60 8.32 -10.03 -17.39
CA ILE A 60 6.98 -10.53 -17.73
C ILE A 60 6.24 -9.45 -18.52
N LYS A 61 5.69 -9.82 -19.68
CA LYS A 61 4.87 -8.93 -20.48
C LYS A 61 3.63 -8.51 -19.68
N ASP A 62 3.25 -7.23 -19.75
CA ASP A 62 2.07 -6.65 -19.11
C ASP A 62 2.01 -6.83 -17.57
N ALA A 63 3.19 -7.00 -16.94
CA ALA A 63 3.34 -7.08 -15.49
C ALA A 63 2.88 -5.78 -14.79
N PRO A 64 2.48 -5.86 -13.51
CA PRO A 64 1.91 -4.73 -12.78
C PRO A 64 2.84 -3.52 -12.69
N ARG A 65 2.31 -2.33 -12.97
CA ARG A 65 2.96 -1.03 -12.78
C ARG A 65 2.08 -0.15 -11.92
N THR A 66 2.62 0.32 -10.82
CA THR A 66 1.88 1.15 -9.85
C THR A 66 2.51 2.52 -9.74
N TYR A 67 1.69 3.54 -9.81
CA TYR A 67 2.04 4.94 -9.60
C TYR A 67 1.23 5.47 -8.42
N ILE A 68 1.89 6.17 -7.51
CA ILE A 68 1.24 6.81 -6.36
C ILE A 68 1.74 8.22 -6.23
N LEU A 69 0.83 9.12 -5.92
CA LEU A 69 1.11 10.46 -5.45
C LEU A 69 0.31 10.69 -4.17
N SER A 70 0.97 11.11 -3.12
CA SER A 70 0.35 11.40 -1.83
C SER A 70 0.86 12.69 -1.23
N ALA A 71 -0.01 13.35 -0.46
CA ALA A 71 0.37 14.49 0.36
C ALA A 71 -0.40 14.45 1.66
N ASN A 72 0.28 14.72 2.78
CA ASN A 72 -0.36 14.79 4.09
C ASN A 72 0.42 15.73 5.03
N GLY A 73 -0.25 16.21 6.07
CA GLY A 73 0.39 17.03 7.06
C GLY A 73 -0.55 17.52 8.16
N PRO A 74 0.00 18.21 9.17
CA PRO A 74 -0.75 18.70 10.30
C PRO A 74 -1.51 20.00 10.00
N ILE A 75 -2.71 20.12 10.57
CA ILE A 75 -3.45 21.38 10.68
C ILE A 75 -3.78 21.65 12.14
N SER A 76 -4.17 22.91 12.44
CA SER A 76 -4.65 23.31 13.77
C SER A 76 -3.76 22.86 14.94
N ASN A 77 -2.52 23.34 14.98
CA ASN A 77 -1.56 23.06 16.06
C ASN A 77 -1.27 21.56 16.28
N GLN A 78 -1.27 20.75 15.24
CA GLN A 78 -0.99 19.31 15.27
C GLN A 78 -2.04 18.47 16.05
N ASN A 79 -3.23 19.01 16.30
CA ASN A 79 -4.32 18.22 16.85
C ASN A 79 -5.17 17.56 15.73
N MET A 80 -4.92 17.94 14.49
CA MET A 80 -5.62 17.46 13.32
C MET A 80 -4.62 17.23 12.19
N GLY A 81 -4.88 16.24 11.36
CA GLY A 81 -4.15 15.94 10.14
C GLY A 81 -5.09 15.86 8.95
N ILE A 82 -4.60 16.27 7.81
CA ILE A 82 -5.27 16.07 6.52
C ILE A 82 -4.31 15.42 5.56
N GLY A 83 -4.86 14.72 4.59
CA GLY A 83 -4.07 14.19 3.50
C GLY A 83 -4.94 13.72 2.35
N GLY A 84 -4.27 13.46 1.24
CA GLY A 84 -4.87 12.87 0.07
C GLY A 84 -3.85 12.02 -0.66
N TYR A 85 -4.32 11.01 -1.35
CA TYR A 85 -3.49 10.25 -2.27
C TYR A 85 -4.28 9.89 -3.52
N MET A 86 -3.55 9.72 -4.61
CA MET A 86 -4.06 9.12 -5.83
C MET A 86 -3.10 8.02 -6.26
N PHE A 87 -3.65 7.02 -6.91
CA PHE A 87 -2.87 5.94 -7.47
C PHE A 87 -3.44 5.50 -8.82
N THR A 88 -2.57 4.91 -9.62
CA THR A 88 -2.94 4.14 -10.81
C THR A 88 -2.13 2.85 -10.81
N ASP A 89 -2.81 1.74 -10.96
CA ASP A 89 -2.24 0.40 -11.06
C ASP A 89 -2.70 -0.22 -12.38
N ILE A 90 -1.74 -0.64 -13.19
CA ILE A 90 -1.97 -1.17 -14.54
C ILE A 90 -1.43 -2.60 -14.56
N THR A 91 -2.26 -3.56 -14.92
CA THR A 91 -1.89 -4.98 -15.00
C THR A 91 -2.57 -5.60 -16.22
N GLY A 92 -1.81 -5.87 -17.27
CA GLY A 92 -2.37 -6.28 -18.55
C GLY A 92 -3.45 -5.30 -19.01
N PRO A 93 -4.62 -5.79 -19.42
CA PRO A 93 -5.74 -4.97 -19.88
C PRO A 93 -6.48 -4.25 -18.74
N THR A 94 -6.14 -4.53 -17.48
CA THR A 94 -6.83 -3.97 -16.31
C THR A 94 -6.13 -2.71 -15.81
N ARG A 95 -6.90 -1.67 -15.60
CA ARG A 95 -6.45 -0.43 -14.99
C ARG A 95 -7.31 -0.07 -13.79
N ARG A 96 -6.67 0.16 -12.65
CA ARG A 96 -7.32 0.67 -11.43
C ARG A 96 -6.73 2.03 -11.10
N SER A 97 -7.57 3.03 -10.95
CA SER A 97 -7.15 4.36 -10.51
C SER A 97 -8.02 4.79 -9.34
N GLY A 98 -7.42 5.37 -8.33
CA GLY A 98 -8.15 5.80 -7.14
C GLY A 98 -7.67 7.15 -6.65
N PHE A 99 -8.59 7.86 -6.00
CA PHE A 99 -8.33 9.09 -5.27
C PHE A 99 -8.99 8.99 -3.90
N SER A 100 -8.29 9.38 -2.85
CA SER A 100 -8.82 9.38 -1.49
C SER A 100 -8.36 10.61 -0.74
N LEU A 101 -9.27 11.20 0.04
CA LEU A 101 -9.00 12.26 1.01
C LEU A 101 -9.22 11.72 2.40
N SER A 102 -8.43 12.19 3.36
CA SER A 102 -8.54 11.79 4.75
C SER A 102 -8.46 12.96 5.71
N TYR A 103 -9.16 12.79 6.83
CA TYR A 103 -9.09 13.67 7.98
C TYR A 103 -8.75 12.85 9.21
N ALA A 104 -7.75 13.27 9.96
CA ALA A 104 -7.26 12.61 11.16
C ALA A 104 -7.38 13.54 12.37
N TYR A 105 -7.81 13.00 13.51
CA TYR A 105 -7.88 13.72 14.79
C TYR A 105 -6.95 13.05 15.81
N HIS A 106 -6.07 13.87 16.42
CA HIS A 106 -5.02 13.41 17.34
C HIS A 106 -5.42 13.67 18.81
N ILE A 107 -5.63 12.60 19.54
CA ILE A 107 -5.96 12.59 20.96
C ILE A 107 -4.67 12.42 21.75
N LYS A 108 -4.36 13.35 22.64
CA LYS A 108 -3.23 13.24 23.57
C LYS A 108 -3.59 12.30 24.70
N LEU A 109 -2.96 11.13 24.77
CA LEU A 109 -3.12 10.18 25.87
C LEU A 109 -2.16 10.51 27.02
N SER A 110 -0.97 11.03 26.68
CA SER A 110 0.00 11.55 27.65
C SER A 110 0.81 12.69 27.02
N GLN A 111 1.86 13.17 27.69
CA GLN A 111 2.75 14.19 27.14
C GLN A 111 3.48 13.73 25.85
N THR A 112 3.71 12.43 25.71
CA THR A 112 4.50 11.87 24.61
C THR A 112 3.73 10.87 23.75
N LEU A 113 2.61 10.31 24.23
CA LEU A 113 1.81 9.30 23.56
C LEU A 113 0.53 9.94 23.00
N LYS A 114 0.28 9.72 21.71
CA LYS A 114 -0.91 10.20 21.01
C LYS A 114 -1.60 9.05 20.28
N LEU A 115 -2.93 9.12 20.23
CA LEU A 115 -3.80 8.26 19.42
C LEU A 115 -4.44 9.11 18.34
N SER A 116 -4.24 8.76 17.09
CA SER A 116 -4.92 9.37 15.95
C SER A 116 -6.02 8.44 15.45
N LEU A 117 -7.17 9.00 15.16
CA LEU A 117 -8.29 8.33 14.50
C LEU A 117 -8.55 9.06 13.18
N SER A 118 -8.76 8.33 12.09
CA SER A 118 -8.99 8.92 10.78
C SER A 118 -10.16 8.28 10.07
N VAL A 119 -10.87 9.11 9.32
CA VAL A 119 -11.81 8.70 8.29
C VAL A 119 -11.27 9.12 6.94
N ASN A 120 -11.51 8.32 5.93
CA ASN A 120 -11.21 8.67 4.55
C ASN A 120 -12.41 8.41 3.64
N ALA A 121 -12.51 9.20 2.60
CA ALA A 121 -13.50 9.03 1.53
C ALA A 121 -12.80 9.20 0.18
N GLY A 122 -13.24 8.45 -0.80
CA GLY A 122 -12.59 8.44 -2.10
C GLY A 122 -13.45 7.85 -3.19
N ILE A 123 -12.82 7.72 -4.34
CA ILE A 123 -13.40 7.14 -5.54
C ILE A 123 -12.37 6.19 -6.14
N LEU A 124 -12.82 5.01 -6.54
CA LEU A 124 -12.04 4.04 -7.29
C LEU A 124 -12.64 3.89 -8.68
N GLN A 125 -11.83 4.01 -9.70
CA GLN A 125 -12.16 3.66 -11.07
C GLN A 125 -11.52 2.32 -11.40
N TYR A 126 -12.32 1.39 -11.86
CA TYR A 126 -11.89 0.09 -12.35
C TYR A 126 -12.21 -0.03 -13.82
N GLY A 127 -11.21 -0.24 -14.67
CA GLY A 127 -11.36 -0.33 -16.10
C GLY A 127 -10.72 -1.59 -16.67
N VAL A 128 -11.30 -2.11 -17.74
CA VAL A 128 -10.73 -3.20 -18.55
C VAL A 128 -10.75 -2.77 -19.99
N ASP A 129 -9.61 -2.82 -20.67
CA ASP A 129 -9.48 -2.56 -22.09
C ASP A 129 -9.50 -3.89 -22.86
N GLY A 130 -10.64 -4.22 -23.43
CA GLY A 130 -10.84 -5.45 -24.20
C GLY A 130 -10.03 -5.51 -25.49
N SER A 131 -9.58 -4.36 -26.01
CA SER A 131 -8.75 -4.32 -27.23
C SER A 131 -7.35 -4.90 -27.03
N GLU A 132 -6.88 -4.96 -25.78
CA GLU A 132 -5.60 -5.57 -25.41
C GLU A 132 -5.70 -7.08 -25.17
N ILE A 133 -6.92 -7.65 -25.18
CA ILE A 133 -7.16 -9.07 -24.95
C ILE A 133 -7.06 -9.82 -26.28
N THR A 134 -6.15 -10.80 -26.36
CA THR A 134 -6.02 -11.68 -27.52
C THR A 134 -6.79 -12.98 -27.24
N PHE A 135 -7.76 -13.31 -28.08
CA PHE A 135 -8.53 -14.56 -28.00
C PHE A 135 -7.95 -15.61 -28.95
N ASP A 136 -7.88 -16.84 -28.50
CA ASP A 136 -7.42 -17.98 -29.30
C ASP A 136 -8.36 -18.30 -30.50
N ARG A 137 -9.61 -17.87 -30.41
CA ARG A 137 -10.59 -17.96 -31.49
C ARG A 137 -11.24 -16.61 -31.71
N PRO A 138 -11.56 -16.24 -32.98
CA PRO A 138 -12.30 -15.01 -33.24
C PRO A 138 -13.65 -15.07 -32.51
N ASP A 139 -13.83 -14.19 -31.53
CA ASP A 139 -15.10 -14.00 -30.83
C ASP A 139 -15.61 -12.63 -31.18
N ASN A 140 -16.85 -12.55 -31.68
CA ASN A 140 -17.46 -11.28 -32.06
C ASN A 140 -17.79 -10.38 -30.86
N VAL A 141 -17.62 -10.89 -29.64
CA VAL A 141 -17.95 -10.22 -28.39
C VAL A 141 -16.78 -9.41 -27.82
N GLY A 142 -15.54 -9.74 -28.20
CA GLY A 142 -14.36 -9.33 -27.43
C GLY A 142 -13.57 -8.13 -27.92
N SER A 143 -13.82 -7.64 -29.13
CA SER A 143 -12.76 -6.86 -29.79
C SER A 143 -12.75 -5.35 -29.54
N ALA A 144 -13.68 -4.76 -28.77
CA ALA A 144 -13.71 -3.30 -28.61
C ALA A 144 -14.46 -2.76 -27.37
N PHE A 145 -14.54 -3.50 -26.26
CA PHE A 145 -15.16 -2.91 -25.09
C PHE A 145 -14.14 -2.24 -24.18
N ILE A 146 -14.41 -1.01 -23.78
CA ILE A 146 -13.72 -0.33 -22.69
C ILE A 146 -14.77 -0.16 -21.61
N GLU A 147 -14.65 -0.92 -20.53
CA GLU A 147 -15.55 -0.77 -19.39
C GLU A 147 -14.88 -0.02 -18.26
N ASN A 148 -15.59 0.95 -17.72
CA ASN A 148 -15.15 1.76 -16.60
C ASN A 148 -16.24 1.83 -15.53
N ASN A 149 -15.95 1.34 -14.35
CA ASN A 149 -16.79 1.45 -13.17
C ASN A 149 -16.21 2.50 -12.23
N LEU A 150 -17.02 3.49 -11.84
CA LEU A 150 -16.68 4.48 -10.84
C LEU A 150 -17.36 4.10 -9.52
N LEU A 151 -16.56 3.81 -8.51
CA LEU A 151 -17.00 3.19 -7.27
C LEU A 151 -16.64 4.12 -6.10
N PRO A 152 -17.62 4.56 -5.29
CA PRO A 152 -17.33 5.32 -4.08
C PRO A 152 -16.63 4.42 -3.06
N ASP A 153 -15.74 5.00 -2.28
CA ASP A 153 -15.05 4.26 -1.22
C ASP A 153 -14.96 5.09 0.05
N ALA A 154 -14.90 4.40 1.18
CA ALA A 154 -14.71 4.99 2.49
C ALA A 154 -13.85 4.07 3.35
N GLY A 155 -13.16 4.64 4.32
CA GLY A 155 -12.32 3.87 5.22
C GLY A 155 -12.20 4.50 6.59
N PHE A 156 -11.66 3.70 7.50
CA PHE A 156 -11.36 4.09 8.87
C PHE A 156 -9.98 3.58 9.26
N SER A 157 -9.28 4.35 10.08
CA SER A 157 -7.98 3.94 10.61
C SER A 157 -7.70 4.53 11.98
N PHE A 158 -6.78 3.88 12.70
CA PHE A 158 -6.22 4.36 13.96
C PHE A 158 -4.70 4.27 13.91
N TYR A 159 -4.03 5.18 14.64
CA TYR A 159 -2.57 5.23 14.73
C TYR A 159 -2.14 5.72 16.11
N LEU A 160 -1.61 4.80 16.92
CA LEU A 160 -0.99 5.09 18.21
C LEU A 160 0.48 5.37 17.98
N TYR A 161 0.98 6.53 18.40
CA TYR A 161 2.36 6.89 18.13
C TYR A 161 3.02 7.66 19.28
N HIS A 162 4.30 7.40 19.38
CA HIS A 162 5.25 8.01 20.29
C HIS A 162 6.52 8.32 19.50
N LYS A 163 7.46 9.10 20.06
CA LYS A 163 8.74 9.38 19.40
C LYS A 163 9.53 8.12 18.98
N LYS A 164 9.42 7.04 19.78
CA LYS A 164 10.20 5.80 19.59
C LYS A 164 9.43 4.64 18.98
N PHE A 165 8.12 4.68 18.93
CA PHE A 165 7.33 3.58 18.38
C PHE A 165 6.02 4.05 17.78
N PHE A 166 5.49 3.25 16.91
CA PHE A 166 4.15 3.41 16.39
C PHE A 166 3.46 2.05 16.25
N PHE A 167 2.13 2.08 16.34
CA PHE A 167 1.27 0.94 16.10
C PHE A 167 -0.05 1.43 15.52
N GLY A 168 -0.56 0.81 14.47
CA GLY A 168 -1.80 1.27 13.86
C GLY A 168 -2.46 0.24 12.98
N GLY A 169 -3.74 0.44 12.74
CA GLY A 169 -4.53 -0.37 11.83
C GLY A 169 -5.39 0.48 10.92
N SER A 170 -5.71 -0.06 9.77
CA SER A 170 -6.55 0.61 8.77
C SER A 170 -7.42 -0.38 8.01
N ALA A 171 -8.61 0.09 7.66
CA ALA A 171 -9.52 -0.52 6.72
C ALA A 171 -9.85 0.53 5.64
N PRO A 172 -8.98 0.67 4.61
CA PRO A 172 -9.09 1.73 3.62
C PRO A 172 -10.29 1.58 2.69
N GLN A 173 -10.81 0.37 2.53
CA GLN A 173 -11.94 0.03 1.67
C GLN A 173 -12.99 -0.69 2.51
N LEU A 174 -14.02 0.03 2.95
CA LEU A 174 -15.13 -0.50 3.74
C LEU A 174 -16.39 -0.73 2.91
N ILE A 175 -16.51 -0.05 1.77
CA ILE A 175 -17.66 -0.18 0.88
C ILE A 175 -17.38 -1.34 -0.07
N ARG A 176 -18.16 -2.41 0.08
CA ARG A 176 -18.16 -3.53 -0.86
C ARG A 176 -18.91 -3.13 -2.13
N ASN A 177 -18.17 -2.70 -3.12
CA ASN A 177 -18.76 -2.35 -4.41
C ASN A 177 -18.79 -3.56 -5.34
N GLU A 178 -19.89 -3.72 -6.05
CA GLU A 178 -19.99 -4.67 -7.16
C GLU A 178 -19.44 -4.01 -8.43
N ILE A 179 -18.50 -4.69 -9.09
CA ILE A 179 -18.04 -4.31 -10.41
C ILE A 179 -19.01 -4.93 -11.40
N LYS A 180 -19.77 -4.09 -12.10
CA LYS A 180 -20.76 -4.53 -13.09
C LYS A 180 -20.16 -4.38 -14.48
N PHE A 181 -20.06 -5.48 -15.19
CA PHE A 181 -19.79 -5.49 -16.62
C PHE A 181 -21.09 -5.58 -17.40
N ASP A 182 -21.13 -5.02 -18.61
CA ASP A 182 -22.33 -5.07 -19.43
C ASP A 182 -22.75 -6.54 -19.66
N ASN A 183 -24.03 -6.82 -19.37
CA ASN A 183 -24.59 -8.18 -19.41
C ASN A 183 -24.56 -8.84 -20.80
N SER A 184 -24.24 -8.10 -21.85
CA SER A 184 -24.11 -8.62 -23.21
C SER A 184 -22.98 -9.65 -23.38
N ILE A 185 -22.03 -9.71 -22.44
CA ILE A 185 -20.81 -10.54 -22.52
C ILE A 185 -20.86 -11.77 -21.61
N GLY A 186 -21.88 -11.88 -20.74
CA GLY A 186 -22.00 -13.02 -19.81
C GLY A 186 -20.89 -13.12 -18.75
N VAL A 187 -20.18 -12.04 -18.51
CA VAL A 187 -19.08 -11.97 -17.53
C VAL A 187 -19.65 -11.85 -16.12
N GLN A 188 -19.16 -12.69 -15.21
CA GLN A 188 -19.56 -12.66 -13.80
C GLN A 188 -19.18 -11.33 -13.16
N GLN A 189 -20.10 -10.78 -12.37
CA GLN A 189 -19.88 -9.59 -11.55
C GLN A 189 -18.78 -9.89 -10.51
N GLY A 190 -17.79 -9.00 -10.40
CA GLY A 190 -16.78 -9.05 -9.35
C GLY A 190 -17.20 -8.18 -8.18
N THR A 191 -16.77 -8.52 -6.96
CA THR A 191 -16.97 -7.68 -5.77
C THR A 191 -15.62 -7.23 -5.24
N LEU A 192 -15.48 -5.96 -4.89
CA LEU A 192 -14.30 -5.46 -4.20
C LEU A 192 -14.30 -5.98 -2.76
N GLU A 193 -13.23 -6.66 -2.38
CA GLU A 193 -13.10 -7.19 -1.03
C GLU A 193 -12.46 -6.16 -0.08
N ASN A 194 -12.87 -6.22 1.18
CA ASN A 194 -12.34 -5.34 2.21
C ASN A 194 -10.89 -5.71 2.54
N HIS A 195 -10.05 -4.70 2.64
CA HIS A 195 -8.66 -4.83 3.03
C HIS A 195 -8.47 -4.35 4.46
N PHE A 196 -7.71 -5.11 5.25
CA PHE A 196 -7.34 -4.73 6.60
C PHE A 196 -5.82 -4.76 6.73
N PHE A 197 -5.26 -3.68 7.25
CA PHE A 197 -3.83 -3.57 7.52
C PHE A 197 -3.60 -3.38 9.02
N LEU A 198 -2.56 -4.01 9.53
CA LEU A 198 -2.01 -3.74 10.87
C LEU A 198 -0.51 -3.52 10.73
N MET A 199 0.00 -2.44 11.28
CA MET A 199 1.40 -2.07 11.17
C MET A 199 1.97 -1.60 12.50
N GLY A 200 3.26 -1.81 12.70
CA GLY A 200 3.97 -1.29 13.84
C GLY A 200 5.47 -1.22 13.61
N GLY A 201 6.13 -0.41 14.41
CA GLY A 201 7.58 -0.27 14.35
C GLY A 201 8.12 0.43 15.59
N TYR A 202 9.43 0.26 15.77
CA TYR A 202 10.18 0.82 16.89
C TYR A 202 11.46 1.48 16.37
N GLN A 203 11.86 2.60 16.97
CA GLN A 203 13.12 3.29 16.68
C GLN A 203 14.07 3.12 17.86
N ALA A 204 15.13 2.35 17.66
CA ALA A 204 16.19 2.13 18.61
C ALA A 204 17.41 2.98 18.24
N GLU A 205 17.70 4.02 19.02
CA GLU A 205 18.90 4.82 18.89
C GLU A 205 20.13 4.01 19.37
N ILE A 206 21.14 3.87 18.53
CA ILE A 206 22.39 3.15 18.81
C ILE A 206 23.54 4.14 18.73
N GLY A 207 23.96 4.64 19.88
CA GLY A 207 24.91 5.77 19.95
C GLY A 207 24.27 7.08 19.46
N GLU A 208 25.09 7.98 18.90
CA GLU A 208 24.65 9.31 18.47
C GLU A 208 24.25 9.36 16.99
N ASP A 209 24.80 8.46 16.18
CA ASP A 209 24.72 8.53 14.71
C ASP A 209 23.79 7.48 14.08
N PHE A 210 23.45 6.41 14.80
CA PHE A 210 22.70 5.28 14.23
C PHE A 210 21.34 5.11 14.86
N THR A 211 20.33 4.86 14.04
CA THR A 211 19.00 4.42 14.47
C THR A 211 18.63 3.12 13.75
N LEU A 212 18.20 2.12 14.50
CA LEU A 212 17.65 0.88 13.94
C LEU A 212 16.13 0.90 14.05
N GLU A 213 15.45 0.62 12.96
CA GLU A 213 13.98 0.65 12.87
C GLU A 213 13.44 -0.71 12.41
N PRO A 214 13.19 -1.66 13.33
CA PRO A 214 12.38 -2.83 13.05
C PRO A 214 10.92 -2.43 12.90
N SER A 215 10.23 -3.01 11.90
CA SER A 215 8.81 -2.78 11.65
C SER A 215 8.15 -3.99 11.02
N PHE A 216 6.84 -4.03 11.09
CA PHE A 216 6.04 -5.06 10.46
C PHE A 216 4.78 -4.48 9.82
N LEU A 217 4.27 -5.20 8.82
CA LEU A 217 2.99 -4.97 8.17
C LEU A 217 2.27 -6.32 8.04
N LEU A 218 1.03 -6.39 8.56
CA LEU A 218 0.11 -7.50 8.32
C LEU A 218 -0.98 -7.01 7.38
N LYS A 219 -1.32 -7.83 6.40
CA LYS A 219 -2.35 -7.56 5.40
C LYS A 219 -3.33 -8.73 5.37
N TYR A 220 -4.61 -8.44 5.58
CA TYR A 220 -5.67 -9.42 5.51
C TYR A 220 -6.74 -9.02 4.50
N ILE A 221 -7.08 -9.93 3.61
CA ILE A 221 -8.12 -9.82 2.57
C ILE A 221 -8.81 -11.16 2.50
N ASN A 222 -10.12 -11.21 2.73
CA ASN A 222 -10.86 -12.46 2.58
C ASN A 222 -11.09 -12.77 1.08
N PRO A 223 -10.86 -14.01 0.58
CA PRO A 223 -10.46 -15.23 1.28
C PRO A 223 -8.95 -15.53 1.24
N VAL A 224 -8.10 -14.55 0.97
CA VAL A 224 -6.64 -14.73 0.85
C VAL A 224 -6.02 -14.99 2.23
N PRO A 225 -5.03 -15.89 2.36
CA PRO A 225 -4.30 -16.08 3.61
C PRO A 225 -3.67 -14.78 4.11
N LEU A 226 -3.53 -14.64 5.44
CA LEU A 226 -2.86 -13.50 6.06
C LEU A 226 -1.44 -13.38 5.50
N GLN A 227 -1.12 -12.22 4.97
CA GLN A 227 0.23 -11.88 4.52
C GLN A 227 0.94 -11.05 5.58
N TYR A 228 2.21 -11.35 5.83
CA TYR A 228 3.05 -10.52 6.71
C TYR A 228 4.34 -10.09 6.01
N GLU A 229 4.79 -8.91 6.39
CA GLU A 229 6.05 -8.34 5.97
C GLU A 229 6.78 -7.83 7.20
N ALA A 230 8.06 -8.19 7.33
CA ALA A 230 8.94 -7.73 8.38
C ALA A 230 10.11 -6.97 7.76
N THR A 231 10.34 -5.74 8.24
CA THR A 231 11.38 -4.85 7.72
C THR A 231 12.33 -4.46 8.84
N LEU A 232 13.63 -4.48 8.54
CA LEU A 232 14.67 -3.92 9.39
C LEU A 232 15.41 -2.84 8.60
N ARG A 233 15.33 -1.59 9.07
CA ARG A 233 15.98 -0.43 8.44
C ARG A 233 16.98 0.17 9.42
N GLY A 234 18.21 0.39 8.97
CA GLY A 234 19.24 1.16 9.65
C GLY A 234 19.34 2.55 9.06
N LEU A 235 19.37 3.58 9.90
CA LEU A 235 19.60 4.96 9.51
C LEU A 235 20.94 5.43 10.06
N TYR A 236 21.71 6.12 9.23
CA TYR A 236 22.94 6.79 9.63
C TYR A 236 22.77 8.30 9.52
N LYS A 237 22.94 8.98 10.65
CA LYS A 237 22.74 10.44 10.80
C LYS A 237 21.39 10.93 10.27
N GLU A 238 20.38 10.08 10.34
CA GLU A 238 19.02 10.31 9.82
C GLU A 238 18.92 10.62 8.32
N ASN A 239 20.07 10.67 7.62
CA ASN A 239 20.17 11.06 6.23
C ASN A 239 20.30 9.88 5.28
N TYR A 240 21.01 8.82 5.68
CA TYR A 240 21.21 7.66 4.84
C TYR A 240 20.51 6.46 5.46
N TRP A 241 19.86 5.64 4.66
CA TRP A 241 19.27 4.41 5.16
C TRP A 241 19.56 3.22 4.24
N LEU A 242 19.70 2.09 4.88
CA LEU A 242 19.75 0.78 4.27
C LEU A 242 18.78 -0.12 5.01
N GLY A 243 18.03 -0.95 4.30
CA GLY A 243 17.07 -1.85 4.92
C GLY A 243 16.92 -3.15 4.16
N VAL A 244 16.40 -4.14 4.85
CA VAL A 244 15.95 -5.40 4.30
C VAL A 244 14.52 -5.65 4.75
N SER A 245 13.70 -6.18 3.85
CA SER A 245 12.32 -6.54 4.15
C SER A 245 12.06 -7.96 3.65
N TYR A 246 11.45 -8.76 4.47
CA TYR A 246 10.98 -10.10 4.11
C TYR A 246 9.46 -10.10 4.04
N ARG A 247 8.92 -10.47 2.90
CA ARG A 247 7.49 -10.65 2.64
C ARG A 247 7.22 -12.11 2.40
N GLN A 248 6.36 -12.68 3.24
CA GLN A 248 6.02 -14.09 3.20
C GLN A 248 5.59 -14.53 1.79
N ASP A 249 6.17 -15.63 1.31
CA ASP A 249 5.86 -16.32 0.05
C ASP A 249 5.89 -15.40 -1.19
N ALA A 250 6.53 -14.22 -1.08
CA ALA A 250 6.57 -13.24 -2.16
C ALA A 250 7.98 -12.77 -2.49
N ALA A 251 8.69 -12.13 -1.56
CA ALA A 251 9.98 -11.52 -1.86
C ALA A 251 10.85 -11.24 -0.61
N LEU A 252 12.16 -11.21 -0.87
CA LEU A 252 13.15 -10.54 -0.01
C LEU A 252 13.52 -9.22 -0.68
N SER A 253 13.34 -8.09 0.01
CA SER A 253 13.59 -6.77 -0.56
C SER A 253 14.81 -6.12 0.06
N LEU A 254 15.63 -5.47 -0.76
CA LEU A 254 16.69 -4.57 -0.33
C LEU A 254 16.22 -3.13 -0.53
N LEU A 255 16.36 -2.29 0.49
CA LEU A 255 15.98 -0.88 0.47
C LEU A 255 17.21 -0.01 0.70
N ILE A 256 17.35 1.04 -0.08
CA ILE A 256 18.40 2.05 0.09
C ILE A 256 17.85 3.44 -0.17
N GLY A 257 18.38 4.44 0.51
CA GLY A 257 18.03 5.81 0.17
C GLY A 257 18.79 6.86 0.96
N ILE A 258 18.47 8.10 0.62
CA ILE A 258 19.13 9.29 1.14
C ILE A 258 18.11 10.40 1.37
N THR A 259 18.32 11.19 2.43
CA THR A 259 17.62 12.45 2.67
C THR A 259 18.62 13.60 2.55
N LEU A 260 18.32 14.54 1.68
CA LEU A 260 19.13 15.73 1.45
C LEU A 260 18.52 16.92 2.17
N GLN A 261 19.33 17.65 2.94
CA GLN A 261 18.93 18.87 3.67
C GLN A 261 17.66 18.69 4.50
N GLU A 262 17.43 17.51 5.07
CA GLU A 262 16.22 17.13 5.82
C GLU A 262 14.89 17.34 5.07
N THR A 263 14.94 17.67 3.80
CA THR A 263 13.79 18.09 3.00
C THR A 263 13.46 17.13 1.89
N LEU A 264 14.43 16.72 1.11
CA LEU A 264 14.26 15.87 -0.07
C LEU A 264 14.76 14.46 0.23
N SER A 265 13.93 13.46 0.08
CA SER A 265 14.32 12.06 0.24
C SER A 265 14.15 11.30 -1.07
N LEU A 266 15.14 10.50 -1.42
CA LEU A 266 15.11 9.57 -2.54
C LEU A 266 15.32 8.15 -2.00
N GLY A 267 14.42 7.24 -2.35
CA GLY A 267 14.49 5.84 -1.97
C GLY A 267 14.38 4.93 -3.18
N TYR A 268 15.07 3.82 -3.11
CA TYR A 268 15.00 2.74 -4.08
C TYR A 268 14.87 1.41 -3.35
N SER A 269 14.05 0.50 -3.88
CA SER A 269 14.04 -0.89 -3.43
C SER A 269 14.02 -1.85 -4.60
N TYR A 270 14.65 -2.99 -4.36
CA TYR A 270 14.66 -4.12 -5.27
C TYR A 270 14.16 -5.37 -4.56
N ASP A 271 13.17 -6.06 -5.15
CA ASP A 271 12.58 -7.27 -4.60
C ASP A 271 13.14 -8.50 -5.34
N PHE A 272 13.82 -9.35 -4.60
CA PHE A 272 14.19 -10.71 -5.01
C PHE A 272 12.98 -11.61 -4.81
N ILE A 273 12.36 -12.05 -5.88
CA ILE A 273 11.13 -12.85 -5.85
C ILE A 273 11.45 -14.24 -5.30
N GLN A 274 10.62 -14.74 -4.39
CA GLN A 274 10.76 -16.06 -3.76
C GLN A 274 9.63 -17.04 -4.16
N SER A 275 8.61 -16.57 -4.87
CA SER A 275 7.53 -17.39 -5.41
C SER A 275 7.91 -18.00 -6.76
N ASP A 276 7.06 -18.90 -7.30
CA ASP A 276 7.27 -19.56 -8.61
C ASP A 276 7.42 -18.58 -9.78
N ILE A 277 6.95 -17.33 -9.63
CA ILE A 277 7.14 -16.24 -10.59
C ILE A 277 8.63 -15.93 -10.79
N ALA A 278 9.52 -16.25 -9.85
CA ALA A 278 10.96 -16.09 -9.98
C ALA A 278 11.56 -16.81 -11.20
N ASN A 279 10.89 -17.85 -11.71
CA ASN A 279 11.33 -18.55 -12.91
C ASN A 279 11.13 -17.74 -14.21
N TYR A 280 10.32 -16.68 -14.16
CA TYR A 280 9.92 -15.87 -15.32
C TYR A 280 10.27 -14.40 -15.18
N SER A 281 10.68 -13.96 -13.99
CA SER A 281 10.96 -12.55 -13.68
C SER A 281 12.31 -12.40 -12.99
N THR A 282 13.01 -11.33 -13.33
CA THR A 282 14.30 -10.99 -12.68
C THR A 282 14.09 -10.33 -11.32
N GLY A 283 12.93 -9.75 -11.02
CA GLY A 283 12.66 -9.06 -9.76
C GLY A 283 11.61 -7.95 -9.90
N SER A 284 11.51 -7.10 -8.88
CA SER A 284 10.64 -5.91 -8.93
C SER A 284 11.41 -4.69 -8.42
N ASN A 285 11.13 -3.55 -9.02
CA ASN A 285 11.78 -2.28 -8.70
C ASN A 285 10.76 -1.28 -8.14
N GLU A 286 11.17 -0.50 -7.14
CA GLU A 286 10.36 0.62 -6.65
C GLU A 286 11.24 1.83 -6.37
N ILE A 287 10.82 3.00 -6.88
CA ILE A 287 11.47 4.29 -6.65
C ILE A 287 10.50 5.18 -5.87
N MET A 288 11.00 5.86 -4.87
CA MET A 288 10.25 6.84 -4.07
C MET A 288 10.98 8.18 -4.08
N LEU A 289 10.22 9.24 -4.28
CA LEU A 289 10.64 10.62 -4.04
C LEU A 289 9.72 11.26 -3.01
N SER A 290 10.29 11.90 -1.99
CA SER A 290 9.57 12.57 -0.93
C SER A 290 10.12 13.97 -0.68
N ILE A 291 9.23 14.93 -0.47
CA ILE A 291 9.57 16.28 -0.09
C ILE A 291 8.84 16.68 1.19
N ARG A 292 9.57 17.27 2.14
CA ARG A 292 9.03 17.83 3.38
C ARG A 292 8.99 19.35 3.26
N PHE A 293 7.88 19.95 3.61
CA PHE A 293 7.70 21.41 3.54
C PHE A 293 6.85 21.93 4.70
N ASN A 294 6.86 23.24 4.90
CA ASN A 294 6.12 23.94 5.96
C ASN A 294 6.35 23.33 7.36
N LYS A 295 7.62 23.17 7.72
CA LYS A 295 8.03 22.68 9.03
C LYS A 295 7.53 23.63 10.11
N GLY A 296 6.59 23.21 10.94
CA GLY A 296 6.06 24.01 12.05
C GLY A 296 7.19 24.41 13.00
N LYS A 297 7.18 25.64 13.49
CA LYS A 297 8.15 26.06 14.50
C LYS A 297 7.99 25.18 15.74
N GLU A 298 9.05 24.51 16.17
CA GLU A 298 9.07 23.82 17.46
C GLU A 298 8.71 24.84 18.57
N ARG A 299 7.63 24.58 19.29
CA ARG A 299 7.35 25.33 20.49
C ARG A 299 8.45 24.98 21.50
N LYS A 300 9.37 25.91 21.74
CA LYS A 300 10.27 25.82 22.90
C LYS A 300 9.36 25.74 24.13
N VAL A 301 9.29 24.57 24.73
CA VAL A 301 8.66 24.39 26.05
C VAL A 301 9.47 25.28 27.00
N LYS A 302 8.86 26.33 27.51
CA LYS A 302 9.49 27.11 28.59
C LYS A 302 9.62 26.16 29.77
N PRO A 303 10.81 26.04 30.39
CA PRO A 303 10.92 25.30 31.64
C PRO A 303 9.99 25.98 32.65
N GLU A 304 9.07 25.20 33.20
CA GLU A 304 8.30 25.66 34.37
C GLU A 304 9.31 25.98 35.50
N LYS A 305 9.15 27.18 36.05
CA LYS A 305 9.92 27.68 37.19
C LYS A 305 9.46 26.99 38.46
#